data_bc3b330996a140ff967b07f39f6d7f84
#
_entry.id   bc3b330996a140ff967b07f39f6d7f84
#
_cell.length_a   1.000
_cell.length_b   1.000
_cell.length_c   1.000
_cell.angle_alpha   90.00
_cell.angle_beta   90.00
_cell.angle_gamma   90.00
#
_symmetry.space_group_name_H-M   'P 1'
#
loop_
_entity.id
_entity.type
_entity.pdbx_description
1 polymer ?
#
loop_
_entity_poly.entity_id
_entity_poly.type
_entity_poly.pdbx_seq_one_letter_code
_entity_poly.pdbx_strand_id
1 'polypeptide(L)'
;MKIFFNTKIAIVLASVLFGASAMAGTVVINSYNADPAPKAALQGVIDGFEAENPDVDVVVNVFDHEGYKAAIRNFLTAEAPDIAFWFAGNRMRPYVEAGLFAPIDDVWADQGLYSLMKTSAPSMTIDGKKWGIPFSYYNWGVYYRQDIFENLGIAVPTNWDEFIAAGETLKANGVTPITIGTKWLWTAGGVFDYLNLRTNGYDFHMALTKGEIAWTDNRVRATMANYKQLIDGGFFLENHAALSWQEALAPMASGDAAMYVMGNFAVAPLKELGLDDSSLGLFQFPEITPGISMAEEAPTDSIHLTAGAKNPVDAKRFLAYAARADVQTAWNGALGQLPTNAAAGVSDDKFLNAAFSMLNNDAPGGVAQFFDRDAPAEMASAGMEGFQEFMVHPDRLEAILQRLEKVRQKVY
;
A
#
# COMPACT_ATOMS: atom_id res chain seq x y z
N MET A 1 -21.66 -93.90 25.18
CA MET A 1 -20.64 -92.96 25.65
C MET A 1 -20.69 -91.78 24.71
N LYS A 2 -21.41 -90.68 25.13
CA LYS A 2 -21.61 -89.49 24.28
C LYS A 2 -20.65 -88.42 24.75
N ILE A 3 -19.77 -87.90 23.85
CA ILE A 3 -18.84 -86.86 24.04
C ILE A 3 -19.49 -85.56 23.47
N PHE A 4 -19.80 -84.59 24.36
CA PHE A 4 -20.27 -83.27 23.94
C PHE A 4 -19.04 -82.32 23.77
N PHE A 5 -18.86 -81.87 22.48
CA PHE A 5 -17.92 -80.72 22.25
C PHE A 5 -18.69 -79.37 22.39
N ASN A 6 -18.29 -78.55 23.33
CA ASN A 6 -18.79 -77.21 23.47
C ASN A 6 -17.87 -76.27 22.70
N THR A 7 -18.30 -75.76 21.56
CA THR A 7 -17.57 -74.71 20.80
C THR A 7 -18.08 -73.33 21.27
N LYS A 8 -17.21 -72.64 21.99
CA LYS A 8 -17.48 -71.19 22.33
C LYS A 8 -17.07 -70.36 21.12
N ILE A 9 -18.08 -69.72 20.50
CA ILE A 9 -17.88 -68.72 19.47
C ILE A 9 -17.60 -67.38 20.18
N ALA A 10 -16.35 -66.89 20.05
CA ALA A 10 -16.00 -65.52 20.47
C ALA A 10 -16.36 -64.55 19.35
N ILE A 11 -17.38 -63.74 19.58
CA ILE A 11 -17.71 -62.62 18.69
C ILE A 11 -16.77 -61.46 19.02
N VAL A 12 -15.80 -61.20 18.11
CA VAL A 12 -14.97 -59.98 18.16
C VAL A 12 -15.75 -58.84 17.52
N LEU A 13 -16.29 -57.93 18.33
CA LEU A 13 -16.83 -56.66 17.86
C LEU A 13 -15.65 -55.79 17.43
N ALA A 14 -15.39 -55.68 16.14
CA ALA A 14 -14.54 -54.66 15.57
C ALA A 14 -15.31 -53.33 15.58
N SER A 15 -14.97 -52.45 16.51
CA SER A 15 -15.45 -51.09 16.52
C SER A 15 -14.79 -50.32 15.38
N VAL A 16 -15.46 -50.19 14.24
CA VAL A 16 -15.05 -49.31 13.15
C VAL A 16 -15.34 -47.89 13.66
N LEU A 17 -14.32 -47.18 14.14
CA LEU A 17 -14.35 -45.75 14.33
C LEU A 17 -14.47 -45.11 12.95
N PHE A 18 -15.68 -44.78 12.54
CA PHE A 18 -15.90 -43.79 11.49
C PHE A 18 -15.43 -42.44 12.06
N GLY A 19 -14.19 -42.10 11.73
CA GLY A 19 -13.76 -40.71 11.82
C GLY A 19 -14.68 -39.91 10.91
N ALA A 20 -15.60 -39.15 11.46
CA ALA A 20 -16.28 -38.12 10.71
C ALA A 20 -15.16 -37.17 10.20
N SER A 21 -14.82 -37.26 8.92
CA SER A 21 -14.08 -36.20 8.25
C SER A 21 -14.96 -34.97 8.40
N ALA A 22 -14.60 -34.08 9.32
CA ALA A 22 -15.19 -32.75 9.35
C ALA A 22 -14.98 -32.18 7.93
N MET A 23 -16.07 -31.82 7.25
CA MET A 23 -15.93 -31.10 5.99
C MET A 23 -15.12 -29.86 6.29
N ALA A 24 -13.97 -29.69 5.62
CA ALA A 24 -13.12 -28.54 5.78
C ALA A 24 -13.96 -27.29 5.51
N GLY A 25 -13.88 -26.30 6.41
CA GLY A 25 -14.46 -25.00 6.17
C GLY A 25 -13.70 -24.34 5.01
N THR A 26 -14.40 -23.62 4.14
CA THR A 26 -13.72 -22.89 3.06
C THR A 26 -13.77 -21.39 3.37
N VAL A 27 -12.61 -20.73 3.29
CA VAL A 27 -12.49 -19.26 3.36
C VAL A 27 -12.11 -18.75 1.97
N VAL A 28 -12.93 -17.89 1.40
CA VAL A 28 -12.70 -17.28 0.08
C VAL A 28 -12.10 -15.90 0.27
N ILE A 29 -10.94 -15.66 -0.34
CA ILE A 29 -10.23 -14.38 -0.29
C ILE A 29 -10.18 -13.78 -1.69
N ASN A 30 -10.55 -12.50 -1.85
CA ASN A 30 -10.27 -11.73 -3.05
C ASN A 30 -9.07 -10.81 -2.78
N SER A 31 -8.02 -10.94 -3.61
CA SER A 31 -6.77 -10.20 -3.46
C SER A 31 -6.36 -9.50 -4.76
N TYR A 32 -5.73 -8.34 -4.64
CA TYR A 32 -5.08 -7.61 -5.74
C TYR A 32 -3.57 -7.93 -5.88
N ASN A 33 -3.07 -8.90 -5.12
CA ASN A 33 -1.65 -9.29 -5.13
C ASN A 33 -1.35 -10.18 -6.35
N ALA A 34 -1.36 -9.61 -7.56
CA ALA A 34 -1.15 -10.34 -8.81
C ALA A 34 0.33 -10.44 -9.20
N ASP A 35 1.16 -9.46 -8.80
CA ASP A 35 2.58 -9.46 -9.08
C ASP A 35 3.28 -10.65 -8.38
N PRO A 36 4.37 -11.22 -8.93
CA PRO A 36 4.96 -12.46 -8.46
C PRO A 36 5.32 -12.47 -6.96
N ALA A 37 6.02 -11.46 -6.48
CA ALA A 37 6.45 -11.40 -5.08
C ALA A 37 5.28 -11.26 -4.09
N PRO A 38 4.31 -10.32 -4.25
CA PRO A 38 3.13 -10.25 -3.40
C PRO A 38 2.26 -11.50 -3.42
N LYS A 39 2.12 -12.14 -4.59
CA LYS A 39 1.37 -13.39 -4.74
C LYS A 39 2.02 -14.52 -3.96
N ALA A 40 3.34 -14.69 -4.08
CA ALA A 40 4.08 -15.70 -3.35
C ALA A 40 4.07 -15.46 -1.84
N ALA A 41 4.18 -14.20 -1.41
CA ALA A 41 4.11 -13.82 -0.01
C ALA A 41 2.76 -14.16 0.63
N LEU A 42 1.64 -13.85 -0.06
CA LEU A 42 0.30 -14.25 0.38
C LEU A 42 0.14 -15.77 0.44
N GLN A 43 0.67 -16.51 -0.55
CA GLN A 43 0.61 -17.97 -0.54
C GLN A 43 1.32 -18.53 0.71
N GLY A 44 2.47 -17.98 1.09
CA GLY A 44 3.16 -18.40 2.32
C GLY A 44 2.34 -18.18 3.61
N VAL A 45 1.55 -17.11 3.67
CA VAL A 45 0.60 -16.87 4.78
C VAL A 45 -0.50 -17.91 4.80
N ILE A 46 -1.03 -18.27 3.64
CA ILE A 46 -2.09 -19.28 3.49
C ILE A 46 -1.58 -20.64 3.89
N ASP A 47 -0.45 -21.08 3.33
CA ASP A 47 0.15 -22.37 3.65
C ASP A 47 0.41 -22.52 5.16
N GLY A 48 0.89 -21.45 5.81
CA GLY A 48 1.09 -21.43 7.25
C GLY A 48 -0.22 -21.50 8.05
N PHE A 49 -1.27 -20.79 7.60
CA PHE A 49 -2.58 -20.84 8.23
C PHE A 49 -3.19 -22.25 8.12
N GLU A 50 -3.18 -22.87 6.95
CA GLU A 50 -3.74 -24.21 6.70
C GLU A 50 -2.97 -25.28 7.48
N ALA A 51 -1.64 -25.13 7.62
CA ALA A 51 -0.85 -26.04 8.44
C ALA A 51 -1.26 -26.02 9.93
N GLU A 52 -1.64 -24.88 10.46
CA GLU A 52 -2.15 -24.73 11.83
C GLU A 52 -3.66 -25.02 11.97
N ASN A 53 -4.40 -24.95 10.84
CA ASN A 53 -5.86 -25.12 10.78
C ASN A 53 -6.26 -26.11 9.68
N PRO A 54 -5.94 -27.42 9.83
CA PRO A 54 -6.17 -28.42 8.79
C PRO A 54 -7.66 -28.72 8.53
N ASP A 55 -8.55 -28.10 9.29
CA ASP A 55 -9.99 -28.11 9.14
C ASP A 55 -10.52 -26.96 8.26
N VAL A 56 -9.65 -26.10 7.73
CA VAL A 56 -9.99 -24.97 6.89
C VAL A 56 -9.18 -24.96 5.61
N ASP A 57 -9.83 -24.79 4.47
CA ASP A 57 -9.24 -24.62 3.15
C ASP A 57 -9.39 -23.17 2.69
N VAL A 58 -8.33 -22.57 2.14
CA VAL A 58 -8.33 -21.16 1.72
C VAL A 58 -8.26 -21.04 0.20
N VAL A 59 -9.28 -20.49 -0.39
CA VAL A 59 -9.37 -20.24 -1.84
C VAL A 59 -9.12 -18.77 -2.13
N VAL A 60 -8.12 -18.46 -2.96
CA VAL A 60 -7.79 -17.08 -3.32
C VAL A 60 -8.13 -16.79 -4.77
N ASN A 61 -8.94 -15.77 -4.98
CA ASN A 61 -9.15 -15.14 -6.28
C ASN A 61 -8.18 -13.98 -6.41
N VAL A 62 -7.26 -14.07 -7.36
CA VAL A 62 -6.24 -13.04 -7.60
C VAL A 62 -6.63 -12.21 -8.82
N PHE A 63 -6.62 -10.90 -8.68
CA PHE A 63 -6.93 -9.92 -9.71
C PHE A 63 -5.76 -8.95 -9.88
N ASP A 64 -5.63 -8.37 -11.06
CA ASP A 64 -4.73 -7.24 -11.22
C ASP A 64 -5.17 -6.05 -10.34
N HIS A 65 -4.20 -5.26 -9.91
CA HIS A 65 -4.41 -4.21 -8.89
C HIS A 65 -5.48 -3.20 -9.31
N GLU A 66 -5.43 -2.70 -10.54
CA GLU A 66 -6.33 -1.65 -11.00
C GLU A 66 -7.71 -2.18 -11.35
N GLY A 67 -7.77 -3.37 -11.97
CA GLY A 67 -9.04 -4.07 -12.22
C GLY A 67 -9.76 -4.41 -10.92
N TYR A 68 -9.03 -4.81 -9.87
CA TYR A 68 -9.60 -5.04 -8.55
C TYR A 68 -10.21 -3.77 -7.96
N LYS A 69 -9.49 -2.65 -7.99
CA LYS A 69 -9.98 -1.35 -7.49
C LYS A 69 -11.26 -0.90 -8.19
N ALA A 70 -11.36 -1.15 -9.49
CA ALA A 70 -12.56 -0.83 -10.27
C ALA A 70 -13.73 -1.78 -9.95
N ALA A 71 -13.45 -3.04 -9.64
CA ALA A 71 -14.47 -4.09 -9.52
C ALA A 71 -14.90 -4.42 -8.07
N ILE A 72 -14.16 -4.00 -7.04
CA ILE A 72 -14.39 -4.42 -5.66
C ILE A 72 -15.84 -4.21 -5.20
N ARG A 73 -16.46 -3.08 -5.55
CA ARG A 73 -17.86 -2.81 -5.18
C ARG A 73 -18.80 -3.89 -5.75
N ASN A 74 -18.56 -4.31 -6.98
CA ASN A 74 -19.34 -5.36 -7.64
C ASN A 74 -19.12 -6.71 -6.95
N PHE A 75 -17.87 -7.05 -6.59
CA PHE A 75 -17.58 -8.27 -5.85
C PHE A 75 -18.35 -8.30 -4.52
N LEU A 76 -18.27 -7.22 -3.73
CA LEU A 76 -18.88 -7.14 -2.42
C LEU A 76 -20.43 -7.16 -2.47
N THR A 77 -21.05 -6.75 -3.58
CA THR A 77 -22.52 -6.70 -3.72
C THR A 77 -23.12 -7.92 -4.40
N ALA A 78 -22.41 -8.55 -5.35
CA ALA A 78 -22.95 -9.65 -6.15
C ALA A 78 -22.62 -11.02 -5.55
N GLU A 79 -21.34 -11.27 -5.31
CA GLU A 79 -20.83 -12.51 -4.73
C GLU A 79 -19.64 -12.19 -3.83
N ALA A 80 -19.94 -11.79 -2.59
CA ALA A 80 -18.93 -11.37 -1.63
C ALA A 80 -18.00 -12.56 -1.27
N PRO A 81 -16.65 -12.36 -1.31
CA PRO A 81 -15.72 -13.27 -0.66
C PRO A 81 -15.90 -13.20 0.85
N ASP A 82 -15.28 -14.09 1.61
CA ASP A 82 -15.23 -13.96 3.07
C ASP A 82 -14.29 -12.83 3.50
N ILE A 83 -13.16 -12.71 2.81
CA ILE A 83 -12.16 -11.68 3.06
C ILE A 83 -11.87 -10.92 1.76
N ALA A 84 -11.84 -9.59 1.86
CA ALA A 84 -11.42 -8.71 0.78
C ALA A 84 -10.17 -7.92 1.17
N PHE A 85 -9.17 -7.88 0.29
CA PHE A 85 -8.06 -6.95 0.39
C PHE A 85 -8.54 -5.54 0.08
N TRP A 86 -8.08 -4.56 0.85
CA TRP A 86 -8.35 -3.16 0.59
C TRP A 86 -7.35 -2.26 1.30
N PHE A 87 -7.68 -0.99 1.40
CA PHE A 87 -6.85 0.05 1.98
C PHE A 87 -7.47 0.61 3.25
N ALA A 88 -6.64 0.99 4.20
CA ALA A 88 -7.03 1.71 5.41
C ALA A 88 -7.49 3.15 5.13
N GLY A 89 -7.93 3.85 6.16
CA GLY A 89 -8.32 5.25 6.10
C GLY A 89 -9.68 5.50 5.44
N ASN A 90 -9.87 6.67 4.86
CA ASN A 90 -11.12 7.05 4.23
C ASN A 90 -11.45 6.22 2.98
N ARG A 91 -10.49 5.48 2.42
CA ARG A 91 -10.71 4.61 1.27
C ARG A 91 -11.65 3.44 1.59
N MET A 92 -11.68 2.95 2.83
CA MET A 92 -12.63 1.91 3.25
C MET A 92 -14.02 2.46 3.60
N ARG A 93 -14.13 3.77 3.95
CA ARG A 93 -15.38 4.38 4.44
C ARG A 93 -16.61 4.11 3.56
N PRO A 94 -16.59 4.29 2.22
CA PRO A 94 -17.76 4.03 1.38
C PRO A 94 -18.29 2.60 1.45
N TYR A 95 -17.44 1.62 1.75
CA TYR A 95 -17.85 0.21 1.90
C TYR A 95 -18.39 -0.07 3.29
N VAL A 96 -17.87 0.60 4.31
CA VAL A 96 -18.42 0.57 5.68
C VAL A 96 -19.80 1.19 5.71
N GLU A 97 -19.98 2.39 5.17
CA GLU A 97 -21.26 3.11 5.11
C GLU A 97 -22.32 2.38 4.28
N ALA A 98 -21.87 1.68 3.21
CA ALA A 98 -22.76 0.83 2.41
C ALA A 98 -23.09 -0.53 3.07
N GLY A 99 -22.52 -0.83 4.26
CA GLY A 99 -22.72 -2.10 4.96
C GLY A 99 -22.11 -3.30 4.24
N LEU A 100 -21.04 -3.11 3.46
CA LEU A 100 -20.38 -4.16 2.70
C LEU A 100 -19.18 -4.80 3.43
N PHE A 101 -18.60 -4.11 4.42
CA PHE A 101 -17.67 -4.68 5.38
C PHE A 101 -18.35 -4.95 6.72
N ALA A 102 -17.82 -5.90 7.48
CA ALA A 102 -18.29 -6.24 8.83
C ALA A 102 -17.25 -5.81 9.88
N PRO A 103 -17.67 -5.32 11.06
CA PRO A 103 -16.74 -4.96 12.13
C PRO A 103 -16.12 -6.21 12.75
N ILE A 104 -14.87 -6.07 13.22
CA ILE A 104 -14.07 -7.14 13.81
C ILE A 104 -13.46 -6.72 15.15
N ASP A 105 -14.19 -5.95 15.95
CA ASP A 105 -13.75 -5.49 17.29
C ASP A 105 -13.39 -6.65 18.21
N ASP A 106 -14.09 -7.78 18.08
CA ASP A 106 -13.81 -9.02 18.79
C ASP A 106 -12.40 -9.55 18.47
N VAL A 107 -12.00 -9.60 17.20
CA VAL A 107 -10.63 -10.01 16.81
C VAL A 107 -9.60 -9.06 17.40
N TRP A 108 -9.85 -7.75 17.37
CA TRP A 108 -8.93 -6.76 17.94
C TRP A 108 -8.78 -6.91 19.44
N ALA A 109 -9.87 -7.18 20.16
CA ALA A 109 -9.87 -7.38 21.60
C ALA A 109 -9.17 -8.70 21.99
N ASP A 110 -9.55 -9.80 21.37
CA ASP A 110 -9.06 -11.14 21.68
C ASP A 110 -7.57 -11.31 21.40
N GLN A 111 -7.04 -10.63 20.37
CA GLN A 111 -5.63 -10.67 20.00
C GLN A 111 -4.81 -9.53 20.61
N GLY A 112 -5.38 -8.65 21.42
CA GLY A 112 -4.69 -7.52 22.03
C GLY A 112 -4.16 -6.47 21.04
N LEU A 113 -4.77 -6.36 19.84
CA LEU A 113 -4.26 -5.57 18.73
C LEU A 113 -4.30 -4.05 18.99
N TYR A 114 -5.12 -3.59 19.93
CA TYR A 114 -5.17 -2.18 20.32
C TYR A 114 -3.81 -1.65 20.81
N SER A 115 -3.00 -2.48 21.43
CA SER A 115 -1.64 -2.12 21.85
C SER A 115 -0.59 -2.44 20.80
N LEU A 116 -0.74 -3.58 20.11
CA LEU A 116 0.24 -4.08 19.14
C LEU A 116 0.22 -3.31 17.81
N MET A 117 -0.94 -2.76 17.43
CA MET A 117 -1.12 -2.01 16.17
C MET A 117 -1.53 -0.55 16.44
N LYS A 118 -1.01 0.04 17.51
CA LYS A 118 -1.40 1.38 17.96
C LYS A 118 -1.28 2.45 16.87
N THR A 119 -0.22 2.40 16.07
CA THR A 119 0.06 3.39 15.01
C THR A 119 -0.96 3.32 13.87
N SER A 120 -1.37 2.12 13.46
CA SER A 120 -2.33 1.91 12.37
C SER A 120 -3.79 1.81 12.83
N ALA A 121 -4.04 1.69 14.14
CA ALA A 121 -5.40 1.58 14.70
C ALA A 121 -6.32 2.75 14.30
N PRO A 122 -5.88 4.02 14.26
CA PRO A 122 -6.75 5.13 13.84
C PRO A 122 -7.26 4.96 12.40
N SER A 123 -6.40 4.54 11.45
CA SER A 123 -6.77 4.35 10.05
C SER A 123 -7.71 3.14 9.82
N MET A 124 -7.84 2.24 10.79
CA MET A 124 -8.77 1.11 10.77
C MET A 124 -10.07 1.40 11.52
N THR A 125 -10.26 2.65 12.02
CA THR A 125 -11.41 3.00 12.87
C THR A 125 -12.38 3.93 12.15
N ILE A 126 -13.63 3.50 12.04
CA ILE A 126 -14.76 4.35 11.62
C ILE A 126 -15.87 4.16 12.65
N ASP A 127 -16.44 5.26 13.15
CA ASP A 127 -17.51 5.29 14.16
C ASP A 127 -17.20 4.44 15.41
N GLY A 128 -15.94 4.48 15.84
CA GLY A 128 -15.45 3.78 17.03
C GLY A 128 -15.28 2.27 16.86
N LYS A 129 -15.55 1.69 15.68
CA LYS A 129 -15.41 0.26 15.37
C LYS A 129 -14.19 -0.02 14.50
N LYS A 130 -13.67 -1.24 14.60
CA LYS A 130 -12.57 -1.77 13.81
C LYS A 130 -13.08 -2.55 12.60
N TRP A 131 -12.60 -2.19 11.39
CA TRP A 131 -13.17 -2.69 10.14
C TRP A 131 -12.25 -3.61 9.34
N GLY A 132 -11.07 -3.92 9.84
CA GLY A 132 -10.11 -4.82 9.19
C GLY A 132 -8.83 -4.97 9.98
N ILE A 133 -7.93 -5.80 9.46
CA ILE A 133 -6.58 -5.98 9.96
C ILE A 133 -5.63 -5.26 9.00
N PRO A 134 -4.87 -4.26 9.49
CA PRO A 134 -3.75 -3.72 8.73
C PRO A 134 -2.64 -4.77 8.71
N PHE A 135 -2.08 -5.09 7.55
CA PHE A 135 -1.04 -6.12 7.50
C PHE A 135 0.32 -5.59 7.09
N SER A 136 0.37 -4.48 6.36
CA SER A 136 1.61 -3.80 6.02
C SER A 136 1.41 -2.31 5.89
N TYR A 137 2.48 -1.56 6.07
CA TYR A 137 2.63 -0.21 5.54
C TYR A 137 3.96 -0.10 4.82
N TYR A 138 4.04 0.83 3.90
CA TYR A 138 5.20 1.01 3.07
C TYR A 138 5.54 2.51 2.97
N ASN A 139 6.82 2.79 3.15
CA ASN A 139 7.26 4.16 2.96
C ASN A 139 7.36 4.48 1.48
N TRP A 140 7.19 5.76 1.19
CA TRP A 140 7.60 6.34 -0.05
C TRP A 140 8.90 7.11 0.11
N GLY A 141 9.56 7.36 -1.01
CA GLY A 141 10.80 8.09 -1.07
C GLY A 141 11.28 8.20 -2.51
N VAL A 142 12.51 8.61 -2.68
CA VAL A 142 13.14 8.69 -4.00
C VAL A 142 14.06 7.49 -4.18
N TYR A 143 13.60 6.49 -4.94
CA TYR A 143 14.46 5.40 -5.40
C TYR A 143 15.31 5.92 -6.54
N TYR A 144 16.62 5.58 -6.55
CA TYR A 144 17.52 6.14 -7.54
C TYR A 144 18.59 5.13 -7.98
N ARG A 145 19.12 5.34 -9.16
CA ARG A 145 20.26 4.62 -9.73
C ARG A 145 21.55 5.16 -9.10
N GLN A 146 21.99 4.47 -8.05
CA GLN A 146 23.20 4.81 -7.30
C GLN A 146 24.43 4.79 -8.20
N ASP A 147 24.57 3.80 -9.07
CA ASP A 147 25.64 3.67 -10.03
C ASP A 147 25.70 4.84 -11.04
N ILE A 148 24.54 5.35 -11.50
CA ILE A 148 24.48 6.53 -12.38
C ILE A 148 24.93 7.79 -11.63
N PHE A 149 24.45 7.97 -10.39
CA PHE A 149 24.84 9.11 -9.55
C PHE A 149 26.34 9.11 -9.28
N GLU A 150 26.92 7.96 -8.92
CA GLU A 150 28.36 7.80 -8.70
C GLU A 150 29.16 8.10 -9.98
N ASN A 151 28.75 7.54 -11.12
CA ASN A 151 29.43 7.75 -12.40
C ASN A 151 29.44 9.23 -12.87
N LEU A 152 28.37 9.97 -12.53
CA LEU A 152 28.23 11.39 -12.89
C LEU A 152 28.71 12.34 -11.79
N GLY A 153 29.18 11.80 -10.66
CA GLY A 153 29.62 12.61 -9.51
C GLY A 153 28.49 13.39 -8.84
N ILE A 154 27.25 12.88 -8.91
CA ILE A 154 26.07 13.50 -8.29
C ILE A 154 26.00 13.04 -6.84
N ALA A 155 26.02 13.98 -5.89
CA ALA A 155 25.73 13.69 -4.50
C ALA A 155 24.21 13.46 -4.30
N VAL A 156 23.83 12.65 -3.31
CA VAL A 156 22.44 12.48 -2.92
C VAL A 156 21.89 13.83 -2.43
N PRO A 157 20.83 14.38 -3.08
CA PRO A 157 20.31 15.70 -2.75
C PRO A 157 19.57 15.69 -1.39
N THR A 158 19.81 16.69 -0.58
CA THR A 158 19.18 16.90 0.72
C THR A 158 18.18 18.06 0.73
N ASN A 159 18.27 18.93 -0.25
CA ASN A 159 17.39 20.08 -0.43
C ASN A 159 16.98 20.24 -1.91
N TRP A 160 16.03 21.15 -2.13
CA TRP A 160 15.43 21.35 -3.45
C TRP A 160 16.40 21.82 -4.51
N ASP A 161 17.29 22.73 -4.19
CA ASP A 161 18.26 23.27 -5.15
C ASP A 161 19.23 22.16 -5.62
N GLU A 162 19.68 21.31 -4.69
CA GLU A 162 20.50 20.14 -5.01
C GLU A 162 19.73 19.12 -5.86
N PHE A 163 18.43 18.93 -5.58
CA PHE A 163 17.58 18.01 -6.36
C PHE A 163 17.41 18.49 -7.81
N ILE A 164 17.18 19.79 -8.00
CA ILE A 164 17.10 20.40 -9.33
C ILE A 164 18.44 20.28 -10.05
N ALA A 165 19.56 20.61 -9.38
CA ALA A 165 20.89 20.51 -9.97
C ALA A 165 21.25 19.06 -10.37
N ALA A 166 20.87 18.08 -9.55
CA ALA A 166 21.03 16.66 -9.90
C ALA A 166 20.24 16.32 -11.17
N GLY A 167 18.97 16.75 -11.25
CA GLY A 167 18.13 16.53 -12.43
C GLY A 167 18.70 17.19 -13.70
N GLU A 168 19.21 18.40 -13.62
CA GLU A 168 19.85 19.06 -14.75
C GLU A 168 21.14 18.34 -15.19
N THR A 169 21.93 17.83 -14.24
CA THR A 169 23.12 17.05 -14.55
C THR A 169 22.77 15.74 -15.26
N LEU A 170 21.73 15.04 -14.80
CA LEU A 170 21.23 13.82 -15.45
C LEU A 170 20.81 14.12 -16.90
N LYS A 171 19.99 15.15 -17.12
CA LYS A 171 19.55 15.57 -18.45
C LYS A 171 20.71 15.93 -19.38
N ALA A 172 21.69 16.66 -18.89
CA ALA A 172 22.88 17.03 -19.67
C ALA A 172 23.67 15.81 -20.15
N ASN A 173 23.50 14.66 -19.47
CA ASN A 173 24.10 13.37 -19.82
C ASN A 173 23.14 12.41 -20.54
N GLY A 174 21.98 12.89 -20.98
CA GLY A 174 21.00 12.11 -21.75
C GLY A 174 20.16 11.13 -20.91
N VAL A 175 20.14 11.29 -19.57
CA VAL A 175 19.34 10.48 -18.66
C VAL A 175 18.11 11.27 -18.20
N THR A 176 16.93 10.69 -18.33
CA THR A 176 15.71 11.29 -17.77
C THR A 176 15.81 11.33 -16.25
N PRO A 177 15.64 12.50 -15.60
CA PRO A 177 15.77 12.58 -14.15
C PRO A 177 14.81 11.67 -13.39
N ILE A 178 13.52 11.69 -13.72
CA ILE A 178 12.48 11.00 -12.98
C ILE A 178 11.64 10.14 -13.93
N THR A 179 11.66 8.83 -13.73
CA THR A 179 10.65 7.96 -14.34
C THR A 179 9.34 8.07 -13.56
N ILE A 180 8.23 7.99 -14.25
CA ILE A 180 6.89 7.94 -13.65
C ILE A 180 5.92 7.36 -14.69
N GLY A 181 4.95 6.57 -14.24
CA GLY A 181 3.81 6.13 -15.05
C GLY A 181 2.52 6.62 -14.41
N THR A 182 1.78 7.49 -15.11
CA THR A 182 0.58 8.12 -14.55
C THR A 182 -0.73 7.67 -15.20
N LYS A 183 -0.71 6.60 -15.98
CA LYS A 183 -1.90 6.00 -16.61
C LYS A 183 -3.04 5.78 -15.61
N TRP A 184 -2.71 5.42 -14.39
CA TRP A 184 -3.67 5.16 -13.31
C TRP A 184 -3.74 6.29 -12.28
N LEU A 185 -3.21 7.47 -12.60
CA LEU A 185 -3.32 8.77 -11.92
C LEU A 185 -2.57 8.87 -10.57
N TRP A 186 -2.67 7.87 -9.69
CA TRP A 186 -2.24 7.95 -8.29
C TRP A 186 -0.75 8.30 -8.09
N THR A 187 0.12 7.93 -9.04
CA THR A 187 1.55 8.29 -8.98
C THR A 187 1.79 9.79 -9.11
N ALA A 188 0.98 10.49 -9.91
CA ALA A 188 1.01 11.95 -9.97
C ALA A 188 0.57 12.58 -8.63
N GLY A 189 -0.38 11.92 -7.94
CA GLY A 189 -0.80 12.28 -6.59
C GLY A 189 0.33 12.14 -5.58
N GLY A 190 1.07 11.02 -5.58
CA GLY A 190 2.18 10.81 -4.65
C GLY A 190 3.31 11.84 -4.80
N VAL A 191 3.58 12.31 -6.03
CA VAL A 191 4.51 13.42 -6.25
C VAL A 191 3.95 14.73 -5.67
N PHE A 192 2.65 15.02 -5.88
CA PHE A 192 1.99 16.19 -5.30
C PHE A 192 2.07 16.15 -3.77
N ASP A 193 1.82 15.01 -3.16
CA ASP A 193 1.79 14.86 -1.71
C ASP A 193 3.16 15.22 -1.11
N TYR A 194 4.26 14.68 -1.65
CA TYR A 194 5.59 15.05 -1.21
C TYR A 194 5.91 16.52 -1.43
N LEU A 195 5.58 17.07 -2.59
CA LEU A 195 5.77 18.50 -2.85
C LEU A 195 4.99 19.34 -1.84
N ASN A 196 3.76 18.95 -1.49
CA ASN A 196 2.94 19.66 -0.53
C ASN A 196 3.47 19.53 0.91
N LEU A 197 3.86 18.34 1.31
CA LEU A 197 4.46 18.08 2.62
C LEU A 197 5.76 18.87 2.82
N ARG A 198 6.59 18.98 1.79
CA ARG A 198 7.88 19.70 1.85
C ARG A 198 7.75 21.21 1.67
N THR A 199 6.66 21.67 1.01
CA THR A 199 6.41 23.12 0.83
C THR A 199 5.67 23.72 2.01
N ASN A 200 4.66 23.00 2.55
CA ASN A 200 3.70 23.57 3.50
C ASN A 200 3.63 22.83 4.86
N GLY A 201 4.22 21.65 4.95
CA GLY A 201 4.22 20.83 6.16
C GLY A 201 2.99 19.95 6.33
N TYR A 202 3.09 19.05 7.32
CA TYR A 202 2.11 18.02 7.61
C TYR A 202 0.71 18.56 7.92
N ASP A 203 0.62 19.54 8.84
CA ASP A 203 -0.67 20.07 9.28
C ASP A 203 -1.46 20.71 8.12
N PHE A 204 -0.75 21.41 7.23
CA PHE A 204 -1.38 21.98 6.04
C PHE A 204 -1.86 20.90 5.08
N HIS A 205 -1.02 19.88 4.83
CA HIS A 205 -1.36 18.76 3.96
C HIS A 205 -2.61 18.04 4.48
N MET A 206 -2.65 17.71 5.77
CA MET A 206 -3.80 17.05 6.39
C MET A 206 -5.06 17.92 6.41
N ALA A 207 -4.94 19.24 6.60
CA ALA A 207 -6.08 20.16 6.52
C ALA A 207 -6.63 20.28 5.09
N LEU A 208 -5.75 20.24 4.07
CA LEU A 208 -6.16 20.24 2.66
C LEU A 208 -6.92 18.94 2.32
N THR A 209 -6.43 17.80 2.74
CA THR A 209 -7.06 16.48 2.48
C THR A 209 -8.38 16.32 3.22
N LYS A 210 -8.57 17.02 4.35
CA LYS A 210 -9.84 17.10 5.10
C LYS A 210 -10.83 18.13 4.57
N GLY A 211 -10.46 18.86 3.51
CA GLY A 211 -11.30 19.90 2.93
C GLY A 211 -11.40 21.19 3.75
N GLU A 212 -10.57 21.39 4.76
CA GLU A 212 -10.54 22.58 5.60
C GLU A 212 -9.89 23.79 4.89
N ILE A 213 -9.10 23.52 3.85
CA ILE A 213 -8.39 24.52 3.05
C ILE A 213 -8.91 24.49 1.62
N ALA A 214 -9.06 25.68 1.04
CA ALA A 214 -9.49 25.82 -0.36
C ALA A 214 -8.35 25.39 -1.31
N TRP A 215 -8.68 24.68 -2.39
CA TRP A 215 -7.72 24.33 -3.43
C TRP A 215 -7.14 25.56 -4.14
N THR A 216 -7.82 26.69 -4.05
CA THR A 216 -7.37 27.98 -4.57
C THR A 216 -6.51 28.78 -3.57
N ASP A 217 -6.10 28.19 -2.44
CA ASP A 217 -5.17 28.82 -1.49
C ASP A 217 -3.79 29.05 -2.14
N ASN A 218 -3.11 30.14 -1.80
CA ASN A 218 -1.81 30.47 -2.35
C ASN A 218 -0.72 29.45 -2.00
N ARG A 219 -0.87 28.72 -0.88
CA ARG A 219 0.06 27.66 -0.48
C ARG A 219 -0.07 26.43 -1.39
N VAL A 220 -1.29 26.12 -1.87
CA VAL A 220 -1.48 25.10 -2.91
C VAL A 220 -0.80 25.54 -4.20
N ARG A 221 -0.92 26.82 -4.58
CA ARG A 221 -0.20 27.36 -5.75
C ARG A 221 1.31 27.28 -5.59
N ALA A 222 1.84 27.46 -4.38
CA ALA A 222 3.27 27.30 -4.12
C ALA A 222 3.72 25.84 -4.35
N THR A 223 2.96 24.86 -3.87
CA THR A 223 3.19 23.45 -4.19
C THR A 223 3.20 23.18 -5.69
N MET A 224 2.18 23.70 -6.39
CA MET A 224 2.06 23.52 -7.85
C MET A 224 3.15 24.25 -8.62
N ALA A 225 3.72 25.34 -8.08
CA ALA A 225 4.87 26.02 -8.69
C ALA A 225 6.13 25.13 -8.65
N ASN A 226 6.38 24.43 -7.54
CA ASN A 226 7.47 23.46 -7.44
C ASN A 226 7.24 22.27 -8.39
N TYR A 227 5.99 21.79 -8.50
CA TYR A 227 5.66 20.74 -9.48
C TYR A 227 5.91 21.24 -10.92
N LYS A 228 5.49 22.47 -11.22
CA LYS A 228 5.73 23.11 -12.52
C LYS A 228 7.21 23.23 -12.86
N GLN A 229 8.06 23.50 -11.87
CA GLN A 229 9.52 23.55 -12.08
C GLN A 229 10.07 22.22 -12.60
N LEU A 230 9.61 21.09 -12.07
CA LEU A 230 9.99 19.75 -12.59
C LEU A 230 9.47 19.51 -14.00
N ILE A 231 8.22 19.93 -14.27
CA ILE A 231 7.59 19.77 -15.60
C ILE A 231 8.30 20.61 -16.64
N ASP A 232 8.46 21.91 -16.39
CA ASP A 232 9.11 22.85 -17.32
C ASP A 232 10.59 22.47 -17.52
N GLY A 233 11.23 21.95 -16.47
CA GLY A 233 12.58 21.41 -16.53
C GLY A 233 12.68 20.16 -17.41
N GLY A 234 11.56 19.53 -17.80
CA GLY A 234 11.55 18.27 -18.56
C GLY A 234 12.15 17.12 -17.75
N PHE A 235 11.80 17.02 -16.45
CA PHE A 235 12.36 16.01 -15.57
C PHE A 235 11.65 14.67 -15.66
N PHE A 236 10.41 14.65 -16.17
CA PHE A 236 9.61 13.45 -16.30
C PHE A 236 9.69 12.82 -17.69
N LEU A 237 9.39 11.53 -17.78
CA LEU A 237 9.19 10.85 -19.06
C LEU A 237 8.07 11.55 -19.86
N GLU A 238 8.30 11.83 -21.16
CA GLU A 238 7.32 12.50 -22.02
C GLU A 238 6.01 11.71 -22.15
N ASN A 239 6.11 10.37 -22.19
CA ASN A 239 4.96 9.47 -22.40
C ASN A 239 4.37 8.93 -21.08
N HIS A 240 4.65 9.56 -19.96
CA HIS A 240 4.24 9.08 -18.63
C HIS A 240 2.74 8.77 -18.49
N ALA A 241 1.89 9.54 -19.18
CA ALA A 241 0.44 9.36 -19.11
C ALA A 241 -0.07 8.06 -19.74
N ALA A 242 0.73 7.42 -20.60
CA ALA A 242 0.42 6.14 -21.22
C ALA A 242 0.95 4.93 -20.44
N LEU A 243 1.90 5.15 -19.52
CA LEU A 243 2.57 4.10 -18.77
C LEU A 243 1.88 3.81 -17.44
N SER A 244 1.73 2.53 -17.10
CA SER A 244 1.50 2.10 -15.72
C SER A 244 2.74 2.34 -14.87
N TRP A 245 2.63 2.25 -13.54
CA TRP A 245 3.77 2.37 -12.67
C TRP A 245 4.80 1.24 -12.89
N GLN A 246 4.33 0.02 -13.25
CA GLN A 246 5.19 -1.11 -13.59
C GLN A 246 5.94 -0.88 -14.90
N GLU A 247 5.25 -0.40 -15.94
CA GLU A 247 5.88 -0.07 -17.22
C GLU A 247 6.96 1.02 -17.08
N ALA A 248 6.78 1.94 -16.13
CA ALA A 248 7.75 2.99 -15.81
C ALA A 248 9.01 2.49 -15.08
N LEU A 249 9.04 1.23 -14.60
CA LEU A 249 10.25 0.64 -14.02
C LEU A 249 11.33 0.34 -15.09
N ALA A 250 10.91 -0.02 -16.30
CA ALA A 250 11.83 -0.42 -17.36
C ALA A 250 12.85 0.67 -17.74
N PRO A 251 12.49 1.97 -17.92
CA PRO A 251 13.48 3.04 -18.14
C PRO A 251 14.48 3.19 -16.99
N MET A 252 14.07 2.96 -15.75
CA MET A 252 14.99 2.99 -14.62
C MET A 252 15.92 1.77 -14.64
N ALA A 253 15.41 0.60 -14.95
CA ALA A 253 16.22 -0.62 -15.03
C ALA A 253 17.26 -0.55 -16.17
N SER A 254 16.90 -0.01 -17.34
CA SER A 254 17.82 0.18 -18.46
C SER A 254 18.84 1.30 -18.27
N GLY A 255 18.61 2.23 -17.34
CA GLY A 255 19.44 3.42 -17.13
C GLY A 255 19.02 4.63 -17.97
N ASP A 256 17.90 4.56 -18.69
CA ASP A 256 17.33 5.69 -19.43
C ASP A 256 16.70 6.73 -18.49
N ALA A 257 16.39 6.33 -17.25
CA ALA A 257 15.95 7.20 -16.17
C ALA A 257 16.68 6.89 -14.87
N ALA A 258 16.84 7.89 -13.99
CA ALA A 258 17.68 7.74 -12.81
C ALA A 258 16.94 7.72 -11.47
N MET A 259 15.76 8.34 -11.34
CA MET A 259 15.02 8.42 -10.09
C MET A 259 13.57 8.00 -10.28
N TYR A 260 12.94 7.54 -9.20
CA TYR A 260 11.52 7.26 -9.12
C TYR A 260 10.98 7.63 -7.72
N VAL A 261 10.06 8.59 -7.66
CA VAL A 261 9.31 8.89 -6.44
C VAL A 261 8.23 7.82 -6.29
N MET A 262 8.44 6.86 -5.39
CA MET A 262 7.61 5.65 -5.34
C MET A 262 7.65 4.99 -3.96
N GLY A 263 6.74 4.04 -3.73
CA GLY A 263 6.75 3.18 -2.57
C GLY A 263 7.75 2.03 -2.67
N ASN A 264 8.16 1.48 -1.53
CA ASN A 264 9.15 0.40 -1.45
C ASN A 264 8.72 -0.90 -2.15
N PHE A 265 7.45 -1.06 -2.49
CA PHE A 265 6.96 -2.18 -3.31
C PHE A 265 7.56 -2.19 -4.74
N ALA A 266 8.20 -1.09 -5.19
CA ALA A 266 8.91 -1.04 -6.45
C ALA A 266 10.27 -1.78 -6.39
N VAL A 267 10.82 -2.03 -5.21
CA VAL A 267 12.16 -2.63 -5.04
C VAL A 267 12.23 -4.05 -5.61
N ALA A 268 11.27 -4.91 -5.26
CA ALA A 268 11.25 -6.29 -5.74
C ALA A 268 11.16 -6.37 -7.28
N PRO A 269 10.22 -5.69 -7.96
CA PRO A 269 10.20 -5.66 -9.42
C PRO A 269 11.45 -5.05 -10.07
N LEU A 270 12.09 -4.03 -9.46
CA LEU A 270 13.35 -3.50 -9.97
C LEU A 270 14.48 -4.52 -9.88
N LYS A 271 14.54 -5.30 -8.80
CA LYS A 271 15.48 -6.42 -8.65
C LYS A 271 15.21 -7.53 -9.68
N GLU A 272 13.96 -7.84 -9.96
CA GLU A 272 13.56 -8.79 -11.03
C GLU A 272 14.00 -8.31 -12.42
N LEU A 273 14.04 -6.99 -12.65
CA LEU A 273 14.55 -6.37 -13.87
C LEU A 273 16.10 -6.26 -13.92
N GLY A 274 16.80 -6.80 -12.92
CA GLY A 274 18.25 -6.93 -12.91
C GLY A 274 19.00 -5.87 -12.11
N LEU A 275 18.32 -4.96 -11.41
CA LEU A 275 18.98 -4.07 -10.45
C LEU A 275 19.29 -4.83 -9.14
N ASP A 276 20.36 -4.45 -8.48
CA ASP A 276 20.77 -5.01 -7.20
C ASP A 276 20.99 -3.92 -6.15
N ASP A 277 21.43 -4.33 -4.96
CA ASP A 277 21.68 -3.42 -3.86
C ASP A 277 22.85 -2.47 -4.09
N SER A 278 23.71 -2.73 -5.08
CA SER A 278 24.79 -1.82 -5.46
C SER A 278 24.38 -0.76 -6.47
N SER A 279 23.37 -1.05 -7.28
CA SER A 279 22.86 -0.18 -8.33
C SER A 279 21.64 0.65 -7.93
N LEU A 280 20.88 0.18 -6.93
CA LEU A 280 19.65 0.82 -6.46
C LEU A 280 19.85 1.43 -5.07
N GLY A 281 19.53 2.71 -4.91
CA GLY A 281 19.51 3.43 -3.65
C GLY A 281 18.15 4.00 -3.31
N LEU A 282 18.01 4.52 -2.08
CA LEU A 282 16.83 5.22 -1.58
C LEU A 282 17.29 6.44 -0.79
N PHE A 283 16.65 7.57 -1.02
CA PHE A 283 16.80 8.75 -0.15
C PHE A 283 15.44 9.40 0.12
N GLN A 284 15.39 10.12 1.22
CA GLN A 284 14.22 10.88 1.66
C GLN A 284 13.94 12.02 0.65
N PHE A 285 12.69 12.25 0.28
CA PHE A 285 12.35 13.37 -0.60
C PHE A 285 12.86 14.68 0.04
N PRO A 286 13.65 15.48 -0.69
CA PRO A 286 14.45 16.56 -0.10
C PRO A 286 13.60 17.70 0.48
N GLU A 287 14.19 18.47 1.40
CA GLU A 287 13.62 19.71 1.93
C GLU A 287 13.38 20.72 0.79
N ILE A 288 12.17 21.33 0.77
CA ILE A 288 11.85 22.42 -0.17
C ILE A 288 11.85 23.76 0.59
N THR A 289 11.05 23.87 1.62
CA THR A 289 10.96 25.10 2.43
C THR A 289 11.77 24.94 3.71
N PRO A 290 12.87 25.68 3.89
CA PRO A 290 13.68 25.57 5.09
C PRO A 290 12.87 25.76 6.38
N GLY A 291 13.06 24.85 7.33
CA GLY A 291 12.40 24.88 8.63
C GLY A 291 11.01 24.23 8.68
N ILE A 292 10.49 23.73 7.58
CA ILE A 292 9.34 22.81 7.57
C ILE A 292 9.81 21.45 8.08
N SER A 293 9.17 20.94 9.14
CA SER A 293 9.49 19.62 9.67
C SER A 293 9.23 18.54 8.62
N MET A 294 10.18 17.63 8.44
CA MET A 294 10.08 16.53 7.50
C MET A 294 8.94 15.60 7.91
N ALA A 295 8.02 15.34 7.01
CA ALA A 295 6.94 14.38 7.16
C ALA A 295 6.98 13.37 6.02
N GLU A 296 6.63 12.12 6.29
CA GLU A 296 6.69 11.04 5.31
C GLU A 296 5.32 10.48 4.99
N GLU A 297 5.25 9.72 3.91
CA GLU A 297 4.08 8.96 3.51
C GLU A 297 4.29 7.47 3.76
N ALA A 298 3.34 6.86 4.47
CA ALA A 298 3.31 5.43 4.71
C ALA A 298 1.87 4.89 4.63
N PRO A 299 1.34 4.75 3.42
CA PRO A 299 0.00 4.17 3.25
C PRO A 299 -0.05 2.75 3.79
N THR A 300 -1.22 2.40 4.32
CA THR A 300 -1.46 1.11 5.00
C THR A 300 -2.41 0.25 4.17
N ASP A 301 -1.98 -0.97 3.88
CA ASP A 301 -2.82 -2.00 3.26
C ASP A 301 -3.49 -2.87 4.33
N SER A 302 -4.69 -3.34 4.03
CA SER A 302 -5.55 -4.02 5.00
C SER A 302 -6.38 -5.14 4.37
N ILE A 303 -6.83 -6.06 5.22
CA ILE A 303 -7.76 -7.13 4.88
C ILE A 303 -9.01 -7.01 5.73
N HIS A 304 -10.16 -7.20 5.12
CA HIS A 304 -11.46 -6.90 5.70
C HIS A 304 -12.37 -8.11 5.67
N LEU A 305 -13.09 -8.36 6.78
CA LEU A 305 -14.23 -9.25 6.76
C LEU A 305 -15.35 -8.62 5.95
N THR A 306 -15.90 -9.33 4.98
CA THR A 306 -17.04 -8.82 4.23
C THR A 306 -18.36 -9.07 4.97
N ALA A 307 -19.35 -8.22 4.78
CA ALA A 307 -20.67 -8.41 5.37
C ALA A 307 -21.42 -9.61 4.75
N GLY A 308 -21.06 -10.02 3.55
CA GLY A 308 -21.61 -11.17 2.85
C GLY A 308 -20.81 -12.46 3.02
N ALA A 309 -19.87 -12.52 3.97
CA ALA A 309 -19.05 -13.69 4.25
C ALA A 309 -19.91 -14.93 4.50
N LYS A 310 -19.62 -16.01 3.79
CA LYS A 310 -20.32 -17.29 3.96
C LYS A 310 -19.76 -18.10 5.14
N ASN A 311 -18.48 -17.88 5.44
CA ASN A 311 -17.78 -18.49 6.57
C ASN A 311 -17.10 -17.44 7.47
N PRO A 312 -17.84 -16.58 8.16
CA PRO A 312 -17.25 -15.50 8.96
C PRO A 312 -16.44 -15.98 10.17
N VAL A 313 -16.70 -17.19 10.65
CA VAL A 313 -15.96 -17.76 11.79
C VAL A 313 -14.52 -18.06 11.40
N ASP A 314 -14.31 -18.82 10.35
CA ASP A 314 -12.97 -19.18 9.89
C ASP A 314 -12.26 -17.98 9.22
N ALA A 315 -13.01 -17.08 8.59
CA ALA A 315 -12.46 -15.80 8.11
C ALA A 315 -11.87 -14.98 9.26
N LYS A 316 -12.52 -14.90 10.41
CA LYS A 316 -11.96 -14.24 11.60
C LYS A 316 -10.74 -14.97 12.16
N ARG A 317 -10.70 -16.31 12.09
CA ARG A 317 -9.49 -17.10 12.45
C ARG A 317 -8.32 -16.70 11.54
N PHE A 318 -8.56 -16.60 10.23
CA PHE A 318 -7.53 -16.14 9.28
C PHE A 318 -7.09 -14.70 9.57
N LEU A 319 -8.01 -13.77 9.82
CA LEU A 319 -7.70 -12.40 10.17
C LEU A 319 -6.86 -12.30 11.46
N ALA A 320 -7.20 -13.09 12.48
CA ALA A 320 -6.43 -13.19 13.72
C ALA A 320 -5.01 -13.74 13.47
N TYR A 321 -4.89 -14.77 12.63
CA TYR A 321 -3.61 -15.34 12.23
C TYR A 321 -2.74 -14.32 11.47
N ALA A 322 -3.31 -13.63 10.48
CA ALA A 322 -2.63 -12.61 9.69
C ALA A 322 -2.17 -11.39 10.53
N ALA A 323 -2.80 -11.16 11.69
CA ALA A 323 -2.43 -10.09 12.62
C ALA A 323 -1.23 -10.44 13.52
N ARG A 324 -0.81 -11.70 13.60
CA ARG A 324 0.27 -12.17 14.49
C ARG A 324 1.61 -11.56 14.11
N ALA A 325 2.46 -11.32 15.09
CA ALA A 325 3.77 -10.73 14.90
C ALA A 325 4.71 -11.61 14.04
N ASP A 326 4.73 -12.93 14.27
CA ASP A 326 5.55 -13.88 13.51
C ASP A 326 5.08 -13.97 12.04
N VAL A 327 3.78 -13.99 11.81
CA VAL A 327 3.18 -14.00 10.47
C VAL A 327 3.50 -12.71 9.73
N GLN A 328 3.31 -11.55 10.36
CA GLN A 328 3.63 -10.26 9.75
C GLN A 328 5.13 -10.07 9.50
N THR A 329 6.00 -10.62 10.36
CA THR A 329 7.45 -10.64 10.12
C THR A 329 7.79 -11.39 8.83
N ALA A 330 7.25 -12.60 8.66
CA ALA A 330 7.49 -13.41 7.47
C ALA A 330 6.85 -12.78 6.22
N TRP A 331 5.59 -12.35 6.34
CA TRP A 331 4.84 -11.77 5.23
C TRP A 331 5.51 -10.49 4.72
N ASN A 332 5.78 -9.54 5.61
CA ASN A 332 6.38 -8.25 5.23
C ASN A 332 7.85 -8.41 4.80
N GLY A 333 8.59 -9.36 5.37
CA GLY A 333 9.92 -9.70 4.87
C GLY A 333 9.90 -10.15 3.40
N ALA A 334 8.91 -10.97 3.01
CA ALA A 334 8.72 -11.41 1.63
C ALA A 334 8.17 -10.30 0.71
N LEU A 335 7.37 -9.37 1.24
CA LEU A 335 6.87 -8.20 0.50
C LEU A 335 7.91 -7.09 0.32
N GLY A 336 8.98 -7.07 1.12
CA GLY A 336 9.86 -5.92 1.24
C GLY A 336 9.13 -4.70 1.83
N GLN A 337 8.22 -4.91 2.79
CA GLN A 337 7.39 -3.89 3.43
C GLN A 337 7.52 -3.93 4.95
N LEU A 338 6.91 -2.97 5.64
CA LEU A 338 6.97 -2.87 7.09
C LEU A 338 5.72 -3.47 7.75
N PRO A 339 5.89 -4.27 8.82
CA PRO A 339 4.77 -4.85 9.55
C PRO A 339 4.04 -3.77 10.36
N THR A 340 2.72 -3.90 10.49
CA THR A 340 1.90 -3.01 11.32
C THR A 340 1.85 -3.43 12.79
N ASN A 341 2.21 -4.67 13.08
CA ASN A 341 2.31 -5.19 14.44
C ASN A 341 3.67 -4.79 15.05
N ALA A 342 3.65 -4.00 16.12
CA ALA A 342 4.86 -3.47 16.77
C ALA A 342 5.77 -4.55 17.40
N ALA A 343 5.27 -5.77 17.59
CA ALA A 343 6.07 -6.91 18.05
C ALA A 343 6.70 -7.72 16.92
N ALA A 344 6.38 -7.39 15.66
CA ALA A 344 6.96 -8.04 14.49
C ALA A 344 8.39 -7.54 14.23
N GLY A 345 9.24 -8.45 13.74
CA GLY A 345 10.60 -8.12 13.32
C GLY A 345 10.62 -7.46 11.94
N VAL A 346 11.59 -6.58 11.73
CA VAL A 346 11.94 -6.05 10.41
C VAL A 346 13.16 -6.81 9.89
N SER A 347 13.16 -7.21 8.62
CA SER A 347 14.29 -7.95 8.05
C SER A 347 15.52 -7.04 7.87
N ASP A 348 16.72 -7.66 7.72
CA ASP A 348 17.99 -6.97 7.50
C ASP A 348 18.16 -6.41 6.07
N ASP A 349 17.08 -6.18 5.34
CA ASP A 349 17.11 -5.54 4.02
C ASP A 349 17.42 -4.03 4.16
N LYS A 350 18.35 -3.53 3.33
CA LYS A 350 18.79 -2.12 3.41
C LYS A 350 17.67 -1.12 3.16
N PHE A 351 16.71 -1.45 2.29
CA PHE A 351 15.59 -0.56 1.97
C PHE A 351 14.56 -0.53 3.11
N LEU A 352 14.32 -1.68 3.75
CA LEU A 352 13.45 -1.75 4.94
C LEU A 352 14.07 -1.03 6.13
N ASN A 353 15.38 -1.15 6.33
CA ASN A 353 16.08 -0.41 7.39
C ASN A 353 16.05 1.10 7.12
N ALA A 354 16.27 1.54 5.87
CA ALA A 354 16.14 2.94 5.49
C ALA A 354 14.70 3.43 5.67
N ALA A 355 13.71 2.66 5.22
CA ALA A 355 12.31 2.96 5.39
C ALA A 355 11.91 3.10 6.86
N PHE A 356 12.35 2.17 7.70
CA PHE A 356 12.10 2.21 9.14
C PHE A 356 12.72 3.46 9.78
N SER A 357 13.96 3.81 9.40
CA SER A 357 14.62 5.03 9.86
C SER A 357 13.85 6.28 9.44
N MET A 358 13.49 6.39 8.16
CA MET A 358 12.73 7.51 7.63
C MET A 358 11.43 7.75 8.39
N LEU A 359 10.67 6.68 8.69
CA LEU A 359 9.37 6.80 9.36
C LEU A 359 9.47 7.05 10.86
N ASN A 360 10.51 6.56 11.53
CA ASN A 360 10.61 6.61 12.99
C ASN A 360 11.58 7.68 13.52
N ASN A 361 12.62 8.01 12.77
CA ASN A 361 13.68 8.91 13.22
C ASN A 361 13.75 10.21 12.41
N ASP A 362 13.48 10.12 11.11
CA ASP A 362 13.74 11.20 10.15
C ASP A 362 12.46 11.92 9.70
N ALA A 363 11.29 11.56 10.28
CA ALA A 363 10.00 12.19 10.02
C ALA A 363 9.41 12.89 11.26
N PRO A 364 10.11 13.87 11.85
CA PRO A 364 9.62 14.58 13.04
C PRO A 364 8.33 15.36 12.78
N GLY A 365 7.99 15.64 11.52
CA GLY A 365 6.76 16.29 11.10
C GLY A 365 5.53 15.39 11.08
N GLY A 366 5.72 14.06 11.13
CA GLY A 366 4.64 13.09 11.12
C GLY A 366 4.63 12.15 9.91
N VAL A 367 3.68 11.23 9.90
CA VAL A 367 3.46 10.26 8.83
C VAL A 367 2.05 10.41 8.29
N ALA A 368 1.94 10.69 6.99
CA ALA A 368 0.70 10.88 6.26
C ALA A 368 0.28 9.60 5.51
N GLN A 369 -1.00 9.50 5.23
CA GLN A 369 -1.54 8.63 4.17
C GLN A 369 -1.58 9.43 2.87
N PHE A 370 -1.63 8.75 1.73
CA PHE A 370 -1.85 9.43 0.45
C PHE A 370 -3.13 10.23 0.40
N PHE A 371 -3.09 11.34 -0.33
CA PHE A 371 -4.27 12.12 -0.67
C PHE A 371 -5.42 11.25 -1.20
N ASP A 372 -5.16 10.30 -2.08
CA ASP A 372 -6.19 9.41 -2.65
C ASP A 372 -6.79 8.43 -1.64
N ARG A 373 -6.20 8.30 -0.46
CA ARG A 373 -6.68 7.45 0.64
C ARG A 373 -7.33 8.24 1.78
N ASP A 374 -6.89 9.47 2.01
CA ASP A 374 -7.42 10.31 3.08
C ASP A 374 -8.53 11.26 2.61
N ALA A 375 -8.53 11.68 1.34
CA ALA A 375 -9.64 12.46 0.81
C ALA A 375 -10.86 11.56 0.50
N PRO A 376 -12.09 12.08 0.58
CA PRO A 376 -13.28 11.39 0.08
C PRO A 376 -13.13 10.98 -1.39
N ALA A 377 -13.74 9.86 -1.77
CA ALA A 377 -13.51 9.22 -3.08
C ALA A 377 -13.68 10.15 -4.29
N GLU A 378 -14.71 11.02 -4.27
CA GLU A 378 -14.96 11.99 -5.37
C GLU A 378 -13.84 13.05 -5.41
N MET A 379 -13.38 13.53 -4.25
CA MET A 379 -12.28 14.51 -4.17
C MET A 379 -10.95 13.87 -4.59
N ALA A 380 -10.68 12.66 -4.13
CA ALA A 380 -9.49 11.89 -4.48
C ALA A 380 -9.40 11.68 -6.00
N SER A 381 -10.48 11.24 -6.64
CA SER A 381 -10.54 11.06 -8.11
C SER A 381 -10.26 12.38 -8.84
N ALA A 382 -10.98 13.45 -8.47
CA ALA A 382 -10.82 14.75 -9.10
C ALA A 382 -9.40 15.32 -8.94
N GLY A 383 -8.80 15.15 -7.75
CA GLY A 383 -7.43 15.59 -7.47
C GLY A 383 -6.41 14.86 -8.31
N MET A 384 -6.46 13.52 -8.33
CA MET A 384 -5.54 12.70 -9.13
C MET A 384 -5.65 13.01 -10.64
N GLU A 385 -6.87 13.18 -11.17
CA GLU A 385 -7.08 13.63 -12.55
C GLU A 385 -6.46 15.01 -12.78
N GLY A 386 -6.64 15.94 -11.82
CA GLY A 386 -6.08 17.27 -11.88
C GLY A 386 -4.56 17.30 -11.88
N PHE A 387 -3.92 16.44 -11.09
CA PHE A 387 -2.46 16.36 -11.04
C PHE A 387 -1.87 15.79 -12.33
N GLN A 388 -2.48 14.74 -12.91
CA GLN A 388 -2.06 14.24 -14.22
C GLN A 388 -2.30 15.27 -15.33
N GLU A 389 -3.48 15.92 -15.35
CA GLU A 389 -3.76 16.99 -16.31
C GLU A 389 -2.72 18.12 -16.21
N PHE A 390 -2.30 18.47 -14.98
CA PHE A 390 -1.27 19.49 -14.79
C PHE A 390 0.10 19.07 -15.32
N MET A 391 0.49 17.80 -15.17
CA MET A 391 1.73 17.30 -15.75
C MET A 391 1.75 17.40 -17.29
N VAL A 392 0.60 17.24 -17.94
CA VAL A 392 0.47 17.30 -19.40
C VAL A 392 0.21 18.73 -19.89
N HIS A 393 -0.55 19.51 -19.11
CA HIS A 393 -1.02 20.87 -19.46
C HIS A 393 -0.80 21.84 -18.30
N PRO A 394 0.45 22.21 -17.98
CA PRO A 394 0.76 23.07 -16.83
C PRO A 394 0.20 24.51 -16.94
N ASP A 395 -0.17 24.94 -18.14
CA ASP A 395 -0.85 26.20 -18.40
C ASP A 395 -2.28 26.25 -17.87
N ARG A 396 -2.90 25.09 -17.56
CA ARG A 396 -4.27 24.98 -17.06
C ARG A 396 -4.41 25.05 -15.55
N LEU A 397 -3.36 25.39 -14.80
CA LEU A 397 -3.34 25.38 -13.34
C LEU A 397 -4.59 26.00 -12.70
N GLU A 398 -4.93 27.24 -13.08
CA GLU A 398 -6.07 27.94 -12.46
C GLU A 398 -7.41 27.25 -12.75
N ALA A 399 -7.60 26.71 -13.94
CA ALA A 399 -8.80 25.95 -14.27
C ALA A 399 -8.90 24.66 -13.46
N ILE A 400 -7.78 23.96 -13.27
CA ILE A 400 -7.69 22.76 -12.43
C ILE A 400 -8.05 23.12 -10.98
N LEU A 401 -7.40 24.12 -10.38
CA LEU A 401 -7.64 24.51 -8.99
C LEU A 401 -9.09 24.95 -8.75
N GLN A 402 -9.70 25.69 -9.69
CA GLN A 402 -11.10 26.07 -9.59
C GLN A 402 -12.04 24.85 -9.69
N ARG A 403 -11.72 23.88 -10.52
CA ARG A 403 -12.47 22.63 -10.59
C ARG A 403 -12.39 21.84 -9.29
N LEU A 404 -11.18 21.68 -8.73
CA LEU A 404 -10.97 21.00 -7.47
C LEU A 404 -11.69 21.71 -6.30
N GLU A 405 -11.69 23.05 -6.28
CA GLU A 405 -12.41 23.82 -5.28
C GLU A 405 -13.92 23.59 -5.34
N LYS A 406 -14.50 23.50 -6.55
CA LYS A 406 -15.92 23.16 -6.72
C LYS A 406 -16.25 21.76 -6.18
N VAL A 407 -15.36 20.79 -6.43
CA VAL A 407 -15.53 19.44 -5.89
C VAL A 407 -15.45 19.46 -4.37
N ARG A 408 -14.45 20.16 -3.81
CA ARG A 408 -14.31 20.33 -2.36
C ARG A 408 -15.62 20.86 -1.73
N GLN A 409 -16.15 21.97 -2.25
CA GLN A 409 -17.39 22.57 -1.75
C GLN A 409 -18.64 21.68 -1.84
N LYS A 410 -18.60 20.67 -2.69
CA LYS A 410 -19.70 19.69 -2.85
C LYS A 410 -19.54 18.51 -1.88
N VAL A 411 -18.31 18.11 -1.60
CA VAL A 411 -17.98 16.84 -0.96
C VAL A 411 -17.81 17.00 0.55
N TYR A 412 -17.32 18.14 1.00
CA TYR A 412 -17.15 18.50 2.41
C TYR A 412 -18.21 19.50 2.87
#